data_2378646b6363c87ad27162e5cd8ac0e1
#
_entry.id   2378646b6363c87ad27162e5cd8ac0e1
#
_cell.length_a   1.000
_cell.length_b   1.000
_cell.length_c   1.000
_cell.angle_alpha   90.00
_cell.angle_beta   90.00
_cell.angle_gamma   90.00
#
_symmetry.space_group_name_H-M   'P 1'
#
loop_
_entity.id
_entity.type
_entity.pdbx_description
1 polymer ?
#
loop_
_entity_poly.entity_id
_entity_poly.type
_entity_poly.pdbx_seq_one_letter_code
_entity_poly.pdbx_strand_id
1 'polypeptide(L)'
;MSKFRFEEIAINSTEKKKPVESDKYTYLGLEHLDPGTLKVSRFGSDVAPIGEKLVMKKGDVLFGKRRAYQKKVAIAPFDGIFSAHGMVLRPKTEVIDSEFFPLFISSDYFLDAAIKISVGSLSPTINWKDLKNLEF
;
A
#
# COMPACT_ATOMS: atom_id res chain seq x y z
N MET A 1 14.42 7.16 -23.75
CA MET A 1 13.41 7.23 -22.70
C MET A 1 14.09 7.21 -21.33
N SER A 2 13.69 8.15 -20.48
CA SER A 2 14.18 8.18 -19.11
C SER A 2 13.49 7.13 -18.27
N LYS A 3 14.25 6.45 -17.40
CA LYS A 3 13.71 5.58 -16.39
C LYS A 3 13.87 6.23 -15.04
N PHE A 4 12.89 6.02 -14.17
CA PHE A 4 12.92 6.51 -12.81
C PHE A 4 13.02 5.34 -11.85
N ARG A 5 13.81 5.48 -10.79
CA ARG A 5 13.75 4.54 -9.68
C ARG A 5 12.45 4.79 -8.92
N PHE A 6 11.88 3.74 -8.35
CA PHE A 6 10.58 3.89 -7.70
C PHE A 6 10.59 4.95 -6.59
N GLU A 7 11.70 5.11 -5.88
CA GLU A 7 11.79 6.16 -4.86
C GLU A 7 11.71 7.58 -5.42
N GLU A 8 11.92 7.73 -6.73
CA GLU A 8 11.75 9.02 -7.42
C GLU A 8 10.30 9.26 -7.83
N ILE A 9 9.51 8.19 -7.87
CA ILE A 9 8.10 8.23 -8.29
C ILE A 9 7.16 8.34 -7.10
N ALA A 10 7.49 7.68 -5.98
CA ALA A 10 6.59 7.51 -4.84
C ALA A 10 7.28 7.76 -3.51
N ILE A 11 6.48 8.21 -2.56
CA ILE A 11 6.86 8.33 -1.16
C ILE A 11 6.28 7.12 -0.43
N ASN A 12 7.10 6.42 0.34
CA ASN A 12 6.64 5.39 1.27
C ASN A 12 6.46 6.05 2.64
N SER A 13 5.21 6.31 3.02
CA SER A 13 4.93 6.91 4.32
C SER A 13 5.10 5.87 5.42
N THR A 14 5.97 6.16 6.39
CA THR A 14 6.26 5.26 7.50
C THR A 14 5.64 5.73 8.82
N GLU A 15 4.76 6.73 8.76
CA GLU A 15 4.07 7.21 9.94
C GLU A 15 3.22 6.09 10.56
N LYS A 16 3.37 5.87 11.86
CA LYS A 16 2.69 4.80 12.60
C LYS A 16 2.04 5.35 13.84
N LYS A 17 1.06 4.60 14.35
CA LYS A 17 0.47 4.88 15.66
C LYS A 17 0.05 3.59 16.34
N LYS A 18 -0.02 3.63 17.66
CA LYS A 18 -0.70 2.60 18.44
C LYS A 18 -2.19 2.87 18.37
N PRO A 19 -3.01 1.92 17.92
CA PRO A 19 -4.45 2.14 17.82
C PRO A 19 -5.08 2.43 19.19
N VAL A 20 -6.03 3.38 19.21
CA VAL A 20 -6.93 3.60 20.32
C VAL A 20 -8.29 3.02 19.93
N GLU A 21 -9.23 2.93 20.90
CA GLU A 21 -10.51 2.24 20.69
C GLU A 21 -11.27 2.78 19.48
N SER A 22 -11.27 4.09 19.26
CA SER A 22 -11.99 4.69 18.12
C SER A 22 -11.39 4.37 16.77
N ASP A 23 -10.14 3.91 16.69
CA ASP A 23 -9.50 3.58 15.43
C ASP A 23 -10.13 2.33 14.77
N LYS A 24 -10.89 1.54 15.53
CA LYS A 24 -11.57 0.36 14.98
C LYS A 24 -12.55 0.69 13.85
N TYR A 25 -13.09 1.91 13.84
CA TYR A 25 -14.06 2.33 12.83
C TYR A 25 -13.41 2.70 11.48
N THR A 26 -12.14 3.07 11.51
CA THR A 26 -11.39 3.52 10.34
C THR A 26 -10.12 2.69 10.13
N TYR A 27 -10.24 1.39 10.35
CA TYR A 27 -9.16 0.43 10.18
C TYR A 27 -9.32 -0.35 8.89
N LEU A 28 -8.21 -0.51 8.16
CA LEU A 28 -8.11 -1.39 7.00
C LEU A 28 -6.98 -2.39 7.23
N GLY A 29 -7.33 -3.68 7.24
CA GLY A 29 -6.36 -4.76 7.16
C GLY A 29 -6.24 -5.25 5.72
N LEU A 30 -5.28 -6.10 5.43
CA LEU A 30 -5.16 -6.68 4.09
C LEU A 30 -6.39 -7.50 3.71
N GLU A 31 -7.09 -8.08 4.68
CA GLU A 31 -8.32 -8.84 4.46
C GLU A 31 -9.47 -7.99 3.94
N HIS A 32 -9.39 -6.68 4.11
CA HIS A 32 -10.40 -5.75 3.61
C HIS A 32 -10.16 -5.33 2.17
N LEU A 33 -8.96 -5.59 1.61
CA LEU A 33 -8.62 -5.24 0.24
C LEU A 33 -8.94 -6.41 -0.68
N ASP A 34 -9.58 -6.12 -1.79
CA ASP A 34 -9.93 -7.11 -2.81
C ASP A 34 -9.00 -6.98 -4.01
N PRO A 35 -8.47 -8.11 -4.55
CA PRO A 35 -7.67 -8.04 -5.77
C PRO A 35 -8.48 -7.49 -6.94
N GLY A 36 -7.82 -6.74 -7.81
CA GLY A 36 -8.44 -6.28 -9.04
C GLY A 36 -9.33 -5.05 -8.93
N THR A 37 -9.43 -4.43 -7.75
CA THR A 37 -10.18 -3.18 -7.58
C THR A 37 -9.45 -2.24 -6.63
N LEU A 38 -9.49 -0.94 -6.95
CA LEU A 38 -8.95 0.11 -6.09
C LEU A 38 -9.96 0.56 -5.03
N LYS A 39 -11.21 0.12 -5.15
CA LYS A 39 -12.27 0.55 -4.25
C LYS A 39 -12.30 -0.30 -2.99
N VAL A 40 -12.42 0.37 -1.84
CA VAL A 40 -12.61 -0.28 -0.55
C VAL A 40 -14.11 -0.36 -0.27
N SER A 41 -14.62 -1.56 -0.04
CA SER A 41 -16.05 -1.77 0.28
C SER A 41 -16.27 -2.33 1.69
N ARG A 42 -15.21 -2.78 2.36
CA ARG A 42 -15.27 -3.33 3.72
C ARG A 42 -14.18 -2.71 4.55
N PHE A 43 -14.46 -2.40 5.79
CA PHE A 43 -13.48 -1.81 6.70
C PHE A 43 -13.94 -1.92 8.15
N GLY A 44 -13.03 -1.63 9.07
CA GLY A 44 -13.33 -1.63 10.48
C GLY A 44 -13.16 -2.99 11.13
N SER A 45 -13.24 -3.00 12.45
CA SER A 45 -13.17 -4.21 13.28
C SER A 45 -14.04 -4.04 14.52
N ASP A 46 -14.35 -5.16 15.17
CA ASP A 46 -15.18 -5.14 16.38
C ASP A 46 -14.45 -4.51 17.57
N VAL A 47 -13.14 -4.69 17.60
CA VAL A 47 -12.26 -4.16 18.64
C VAL A 47 -11.07 -3.47 17.99
N ALA A 48 -10.41 -2.57 18.72
CA ALA A 48 -9.21 -1.92 18.21
C ALA A 48 -8.14 -2.96 17.90
N PRO A 49 -7.51 -2.90 16.72
CA PRO A 49 -6.45 -3.83 16.38
C PRO A 49 -5.23 -3.66 17.29
N ILE A 50 -4.53 -4.76 17.53
CA ILE A 50 -3.37 -4.80 18.41
C ILE A 50 -2.09 -4.53 17.61
N GLY A 51 -1.16 -3.80 18.23
CA GLY A 51 0.12 -3.48 17.62
C GLY A 51 0.07 -2.22 16.77
N GLU A 52 1.25 -1.68 16.47
CA GLU A 52 1.35 -0.46 15.65
C GLU A 52 0.80 -0.67 14.25
N LYS A 53 0.11 0.33 13.75
CA LYS A 53 -0.43 0.35 12.40
C LYS A 53 0.07 1.58 11.66
N LEU A 54 0.06 1.51 10.32
CA LEU A 54 0.40 2.66 9.49
C LEU A 54 -0.72 3.69 9.53
N VAL A 55 -0.35 4.96 9.49
CA VAL A 55 -1.32 6.05 9.36
C VAL A 55 -1.58 6.29 7.88
N MET A 56 -2.85 6.26 7.48
CA MET A 56 -3.25 6.58 6.12
C MET A 56 -4.08 7.85 6.09
N LYS A 57 -3.97 8.57 4.99
CA LYS A 57 -4.80 9.75 4.69
C LYS A 57 -5.67 9.43 3.49
N LYS A 58 -6.87 10.00 3.46
CA LYS A 58 -7.77 9.83 2.32
C LYS A 58 -7.04 10.11 1.01
N GLY A 59 -7.15 9.18 0.06
CA GLY A 59 -6.48 9.29 -1.23
C GLY A 59 -5.13 8.61 -1.31
N ASP A 60 -4.53 8.22 -0.18
CA ASP A 60 -3.28 7.44 -0.20
C ASP A 60 -3.49 6.12 -0.92
N VAL A 61 -2.44 5.63 -1.56
CA VAL A 61 -2.48 4.31 -2.20
C VAL A 61 -1.99 3.27 -1.19
N LEU A 62 -2.84 2.30 -0.92
CA LEU A 62 -2.58 1.22 0.03
C LEU A 62 -2.13 0.00 -0.74
N PHE A 63 -0.91 -0.46 -0.46
CA PHE A 63 -0.27 -1.55 -1.18
C PHE A 63 -0.04 -2.72 -0.24
N GLY A 64 -0.58 -3.90 -0.60
CA GLY A 64 -0.38 -5.12 0.18
C GLY A 64 0.98 -5.73 -0.10
N LYS A 65 1.97 -5.46 0.73
CA LYS A 65 3.33 -5.96 0.51
C LYS A 65 3.51 -7.43 0.91
N ARG A 66 2.71 -7.93 1.85
CA ARG A 66 2.76 -9.33 2.28
C ARG A 66 1.82 -10.16 1.43
N ARG A 67 2.24 -11.37 1.06
CA ARG A 67 1.56 -12.23 0.08
C ARG A 67 1.34 -11.45 -1.21
N ALA A 68 2.44 -10.90 -1.71
CA ALA A 68 2.43 -9.96 -2.83
C ALA A 68 1.73 -10.50 -4.08
N TYR A 69 1.72 -11.83 -4.27
CA TYR A 69 1.05 -12.47 -5.39
C TYR A 69 -0.46 -12.21 -5.45
N GLN A 70 -1.06 -11.78 -4.32
CA GLN A 70 -2.50 -11.46 -4.28
C GLN A 70 -2.82 -10.14 -4.97
N LYS A 71 -1.82 -9.33 -5.29
CA LYS A 71 -1.98 -8.07 -6.04
C LYS A 71 -3.06 -7.15 -5.45
N LYS A 72 -3.00 -6.93 -4.15
CA LYS A 72 -3.97 -6.08 -3.44
C LYS A 72 -3.48 -4.64 -3.41
N VAL A 73 -4.22 -3.75 -4.05
CA VAL A 73 -3.95 -2.30 -4.08
C VAL A 73 -5.29 -1.59 -3.96
N ALA A 74 -5.36 -0.56 -3.12
CA ALA A 74 -6.58 0.21 -2.94
C ALA A 74 -6.27 1.69 -2.70
N ILE A 75 -7.29 2.52 -2.82
CA ILE A 75 -7.20 3.94 -2.47
C ILE A 75 -7.88 4.12 -1.10
N ALA A 76 -7.18 4.77 -0.17
CA ALA A 76 -7.72 5.02 1.17
C ALA A 76 -8.99 5.88 1.07
N PRO A 77 -10.14 5.36 1.55
CA PRO A 77 -11.41 6.09 1.44
C PRO A 77 -11.58 7.18 2.50
N PHE A 78 -10.75 7.17 3.53
CA PHE A 78 -10.81 8.09 4.65
C PHE A 78 -9.48 8.13 5.38
N ASP A 79 -9.32 9.07 6.30
CA ASP A 79 -8.17 9.09 7.21
C ASP A 79 -8.37 7.98 8.25
N GLY A 80 -7.31 7.22 8.53
CA GLY A 80 -7.40 6.12 9.47
C GLY A 80 -6.09 5.37 9.61
N ILE A 81 -6.20 4.08 9.90
CA ILE A 81 -5.02 3.21 10.09
C ILE A 81 -5.07 2.02 9.13
N PHE A 82 -3.90 1.62 8.67
CA PHE A 82 -3.72 0.53 7.72
C PHE A 82 -2.77 -0.53 8.29
N SER A 83 -2.96 -1.76 7.85
CA SER A 83 -2.14 -2.91 8.26
C SER A 83 -0.64 -2.62 8.15
N ALA A 84 0.12 -3.06 9.16
CA ALA A 84 1.58 -3.02 9.13
C ALA A 84 2.19 -3.96 8.06
N HIS A 85 1.39 -4.87 7.51
CA HIS A 85 1.80 -5.75 6.39
C HIS A 85 1.59 -5.10 5.02
N GLY A 86 1.35 -3.80 4.99
CA GLY A 86 1.20 -3.02 3.77
C GLY A 86 2.19 -1.87 3.71
N MET A 87 2.05 -1.10 2.65
CA MET A 87 2.74 0.19 2.49
C MET A 87 1.71 1.25 2.19
N VAL A 88 1.93 2.45 2.70
CA VAL A 88 1.15 3.64 2.35
C VAL A 88 1.98 4.45 1.38
N LEU A 89 1.54 4.52 0.13
CA LEU A 89 2.28 5.15 -0.96
C LEU A 89 1.60 6.45 -1.39
N ARG A 90 2.41 7.48 -1.64
CA ARG A 90 1.95 8.77 -2.16
C ARG A 90 2.76 9.13 -3.40
N PRO A 91 2.14 9.76 -4.40
CA PRO A 91 2.88 10.14 -5.61
C PRO A 91 3.81 11.32 -5.36
N LYS A 92 4.96 11.30 -6.03
CA LYS A 92 5.78 12.49 -6.20
C LYS A 92 5.26 13.20 -7.43
N THR A 93 4.45 14.22 -7.22
CA THR A 93 3.66 14.86 -8.29
C THR A 93 4.50 15.60 -9.33
N GLU A 94 5.75 15.88 -9.02
CA GLU A 94 6.69 16.42 -10.00
C GLU A 94 7.13 15.37 -11.04
N VAL A 95 6.88 14.08 -10.77
CA VAL A 95 7.28 12.97 -11.64
C VAL A 95 6.08 12.24 -12.22
N ILE A 96 5.02 12.06 -11.43
CA ILE A 96 3.84 11.29 -11.85
C ILE A 96 2.56 12.01 -11.45
N ASP A 97 1.58 12.01 -12.36
CA ASP A 97 0.27 12.59 -12.09
C ASP A 97 -0.43 11.83 -10.95
N SER A 98 -1.01 12.58 -10.01
CA SER A 98 -1.67 12.02 -8.84
C SER A 98 -2.86 11.13 -9.20
N GLU A 99 -3.57 11.42 -10.29
CA GLU A 99 -4.71 10.60 -10.72
C GLU A 99 -4.24 9.32 -11.44
N PHE A 100 -3.10 9.37 -12.09
CA PHE A 100 -2.52 8.21 -12.76
C PHE A 100 -1.84 7.27 -11.77
N PHE A 101 -1.32 7.79 -10.68
CA PHE A 101 -0.52 7.02 -9.73
C PHE A 101 -1.20 5.74 -9.23
N PRO A 102 -2.47 5.78 -8.76
CA PRO A 102 -3.14 4.54 -8.32
C PRO A 102 -3.26 3.51 -9.46
N LEU A 103 -3.51 3.98 -10.67
CA LEU A 103 -3.61 3.10 -11.84
C LEU A 103 -2.27 2.45 -12.16
N PHE A 104 -1.17 3.20 -12.03
CA PHE A 104 0.18 2.69 -12.22
C PHE A 104 0.50 1.60 -11.18
N ILE A 105 0.24 1.86 -9.90
CA ILE A 105 0.52 0.91 -8.82
C ILE A 105 -0.32 -0.37 -8.98
N SER A 106 -1.55 -0.27 -9.48
CA SER A 106 -2.42 -1.43 -9.68
C SER A 106 -2.19 -2.17 -10.99
N SER A 107 -1.33 -1.64 -11.87
CA SER A 107 -1.05 -2.26 -13.16
C SER A 107 -0.20 -3.51 -13.02
N ASP A 108 -0.36 -4.45 -13.96
CA ASP A 108 0.51 -5.63 -14.02
C ASP A 108 1.96 -5.24 -14.28
N TYR A 109 2.17 -4.15 -15.02
CA TYR A 109 3.52 -3.64 -15.28
C TYR A 109 4.27 -3.37 -13.96
N PHE A 110 3.63 -2.70 -13.01
CA PHE A 110 4.23 -2.44 -11.71
C PHE A 110 4.23 -3.70 -10.84
N LEU A 111 3.08 -4.35 -10.72
CA LEU A 111 2.90 -5.46 -9.77
C LEU A 111 3.76 -6.66 -10.10
N ASP A 112 3.89 -7.02 -11.38
CA ASP A 112 4.74 -8.15 -11.76
C ASP A 112 6.21 -7.87 -11.47
N ALA A 113 6.67 -6.64 -11.69
CA ALA A 113 8.03 -6.25 -11.34
C ALA A 113 8.26 -6.31 -9.84
N ALA A 114 7.30 -5.81 -9.05
CA ALA A 114 7.38 -5.83 -7.60
C ALA A 114 7.37 -7.26 -7.03
N ILE A 115 6.53 -8.13 -7.58
CA ILE A 115 6.45 -9.52 -7.13
C ILE A 115 7.76 -10.26 -7.37
N LYS A 116 8.48 -9.95 -8.44
CA LYS A 116 9.76 -10.60 -8.75
C LYS A 116 10.82 -10.38 -7.69
N ILE A 117 10.73 -9.28 -6.94
CA ILE A 117 11.68 -8.97 -5.87
C ILE A 117 11.15 -9.34 -4.48
N SER A 118 10.00 -9.99 -4.39
CA SER A 118 9.45 -10.43 -3.11
C SER A 118 10.31 -11.54 -2.50
N VAL A 119 10.34 -11.60 -1.18
CA VAL A 119 11.17 -12.53 -0.42
C VAL A 119 10.31 -13.39 0.48
N GLY A 120 10.58 -14.70 0.51
CA GLY A 120 9.86 -15.67 1.31
C GLY A 120 9.10 -16.66 0.45
N SER A 121 8.85 -17.86 0.99
CA SER A 121 8.22 -18.95 0.24
C SER A 121 6.70 -19.05 0.48
N LEU A 122 6.25 -18.96 1.74
CA LEU A 122 4.83 -19.10 2.07
C LEU A 122 4.09 -17.77 2.08
N SER A 123 4.74 -16.72 2.56
CA SER A 123 4.18 -15.36 2.61
C SER A 123 5.19 -14.39 2.03
N PRO A 124 5.40 -14.42 0.70
CA PRO A 124 6.40 -13.55 0.09
C PRO A 124 6.06 -12.08 0.32
N THR A 125 7.07 -11.32 0.73
CA THR A 125 6.93 -9.92 1.13
C THR A 125 7.82 -9.03 0.27
N ILE A 126 7.28 -7.89 -0.15
CA ILE A 126 8.02 -6.87 -0.88
C ILE A 126 8.56 -5.87 0.14
N ASN A 127 9.88 -5.70 0.19
CA ASN A 127 10.51 -4.75 1.09
C ASN A 127 10.82 -3.46 0.37
N TRP A 128 10.62 -2.33 1.06
CA TRP A 128 10.89 -1.02 0.48
C TRP A 128 12.33 -0.86 0.01
N LYS A 129 13.29 -1.41 0.75
CA LYS A 129 14.72 -1.30 0.39
C LYS A 129 15.01 -1.89 -1.00
N ASP A 130 14.21 -2.85 -1.45
CA ASP A 130 14.35 -3.46 -2.78
C ASP A 130 13.46 -2.74 -3.80
N LEU A 131 12.23 -2.44 -3.41
CA LEU A 131 11.25 -1.80 -4.28
C LEU A 131 11.71 -0.41 -4.75
N LYS A 132 12.30 0.37 -3.84
CA LYS A 132 12.71 1.74 -4.14
C LYS A 132 13.73 1.85 -5.26
N ASN A 133 14.47 0.79 -5.53
CA ASN A 133 15.51 0.75 -6.55
C ASN A 133 15.03 0.20 -7.90
N LEU A 134 13.81 -0.32 -7.97
CA LEU A 134 13.26 -0.77 -9.26
C LEU A 134 13.06 0.42 -10.19
N GLU A 135 13.39 0.22 -11.45
CA GLU A 135 13.25 1.25 -12.48
C GLU A 135 12.01 1.03 -13.33
N PHE A 136 11.35 2.12 -13.62
CA PHE A 136 10.13 2.10 -14.44
C PHE A 136 10.17 3.19 -15.51
#